data_45f835c6f737cffeea857a883c7e7701
#
_entry.id   45f835c6f737cffeea857a883c7e7701
#
_cell.length_a   1.000
_cell.length_b   1.000
_cell.length_c   1.000
_cell.angle_alpha   90.00
_cell.angle_beta   90.00
_cell.angle_gamma   90.00
#
_symmetry.space_group_name_H-M   'P 1'
#
loop_
_entity.id
_entity.type
_entity.pdbx_description
1 polymer ?
#
loop_
_entity_poly.entity_id
_entity_poly.type
_entity_poly.pdbx_seq_one_letter_code
_entity_poly.pdbx_strand_id
1 'polypeptide(L)'
;MKLSDLLAGHPYTVLRGDPALEVTGGLSDSSADAGERWLFVAVPGRRADGHDHLHRAAAAGAVAALVSRTPADLPEGMCVVRVEDTRVAASLAAARWFGEPGRAMDVVAVTGTNGKTSVAAMIESVVTELTSAPVGVIGTGGPRLGGRPVPLATSTPTTPQPVDLQRILAHLRDGRARTVVMEVSSMALAQHRTDHVFARTAVFTNLSPDHLDDHGTMAAYKQAKLRLFAGLCERAVVNADDPVAAEILTLMPAALTYGIDAPAHYRATDVVVTPAGSAFRLQHGGRTHRARVPVPGLFGVYNALAAVAACHQLGHAVPDILRALERLPQIPGRFETITTPAGATVVVDYAHSTDSLEKALATVRGFATARVITVFGCGGDRDATKRAPMGAIAGRYSDLVVLTSDNPRSEDPEAILDAITEGLRGTDAAHERITDRRQAIAHALEHAGPGDIVLVAGKGSETYQLIGDRVLPFEDMRVVRELTAR
;
A
#
# COMPACT_ATOMS: atom_id res chain seq x y z
N MET A 1 4.54 28.60 16.46
CA MET A 1 4.83 27.62 17.54
C MET A 1 6.33 27.63 17.80
N LYS A 2 6.78 27.59 19.07
CA LYS A 2 8.22 27.57 19.34
C LYS A 2 8.85 26.24 18.91
N LEU A 3 10.10 26.26 18.45
CA LEU A 3 10.84 25.04 18.12
C LEU A 3 10.94 24.10 19.33
N SER A 4 11.17 24.64 20.53
CA SER A 4 11.17 23.86 21.78
C SER A 4 9.84 23.12 22.02
N ASP A 5 8.70 23.73 21.66
CA ASP A 5 7.38 23.11 21.85
C ASP A 5 7.15 21.98 20.82
N LEU A 6 7.64 22.18 19.58
CA LEU A 6 7.62 21.13 18.56
C LEU A 6 8.43 19.89 18.96
N LEU A 7 9.48 20.07 19.77
CA LEU A 7 10.37 19.00 20.23
C LEU A 7 10.17 18.63 21.71
N ALA A 8 9.14 19.13 22.38
CA ALA A 8 8.95 18.88 23.81
C ALA A 8 9.01 17.36 24.13
N GLY A 9 9.77 16.97 25.15
CA GLY A 9 9.97 15.55 25.52
C GLY A 9 10.85 14.73 24.58
N HIS A 10 11.35 15.33 23.47
CA HIS A 10 12.32 14.67 22.58
C HIS A 10 13.71 15.26 22.86
N PRO A 11 14.74 14.45 23.13
CA PRO A 11 16.09 14.95 23.43
C PRO A 11 16.70 15.66 22.20
N TYR A 12 17.31 16.83 22.45
CA TYR A 12 18.05 17.55 21.42
C TYR A 12 19.22 18.34 22.01
N THR A 13 20.17 18.69 21.17
CA THR A 13 21.30 19.57 21.50
C THR A 13 21.26 20.80 20.61
N VAL A 14 21.33 21.99 21.20
CA VAL A 14 21.40 23.23 20.42
C VAL A 14 22.83 23.39 19.89
N LEU A 15 22.97 23.45 18.57
CA LEU A 15 24.25 23.72 17.89
C LEU A 15 24.43 25.22 17.65
N ARG A 16 23.33 25.92 17.33
CA ARG A 16 23.31 27.37 17.06
C ARG A 16 21.92 27.94 17.35
N GLY A 17 21.85 29.19 17.79
CA GLY A 17 20.62 29.96 17.95
C GLY A 17 19.84 29.64 19.24
N ASP A 18 18.60 30.07 19.30
CA ASP A 18 17.70 29.88 20.44
C ASP A 18 16.49 29.04 20.05
N PRO A 19 16.26 27.86 20.70
CA PRO A 19 15.11 27.02 20.44
C PRO A 19 13.76 27.60 20.89
N ALA A 20 13.76 28.72 21.61
CA ALA A 20 12.54 29.47 21.93
C ALA A 20 12.02 30.29 20.74
N LEU A 21 12.77 30.35 19.63
CA LEU A 21 12.36 31.01 18.40
C LEU A 21 11.04 30.43 17.86
N GLU A 22 10.23 31.29 17.26
CA GLU A 22 8.95 30.89 16.68
C GLU A 22 9.09 30.47 15.21
N VAL A 23 8.65 29.25 14.89
CA VAL A 23 8.33 28.76 13.57
C VAL A 23 6.88 29.16 13.26
N THR A 24 6.64 29.87 12.17
CA THR A 24 5.28 30.35 11.81
C THR A 24 4.88 30.02 10.37
N GLY A 25 5.85 29.71 9.49
CA GLY A 25 5.60 29.43 8.09
C GLY A 25 5.17 27.99 7.81
N GLY A 26 5.85 27.02 8.40
CA GLY A 26 5.58 25.60 8.16
C GLY A 26 6.77 24.69 8.46
N LEU A 27 6.63 23.43 8.03
CA LEU A 27 7.68 22.41 8.10
C LEU A 27 7.92 21.81 6.72
N SER A 28 9.18 21.47 6.41
CA SER A 28 9.52 20.70 5.22
C SER A 28 10.77 19.85 5.45
N ASP A 29 10.81 18.68 4.81
CA ASP A 29 12.01 17.84 4.63
C ASP A 29 12.67 18.04 3.25
N SER A 30 12.11 18.95 2.43
CA SER A 30 12.65 19.38 1.14
C SER A 30 13.14 20.83 1.24
N SER A 31 14.41 21.05 0.91
CA SER A 31 14.96 22.42 0.85
C SER A 31 14.37 23.25 -0.29
N ALA A 32 13.76 22.61 -1.30
CA ALA A 32 13.08 23.30 -2.40
C ALA A 32 11.71 23.85 -1.99
N ASP A 33 11.07 23.21 -1.02
CA ASP A 33 9.76 23.58 -0.50
C ASP A 33 9.86 24.37 0.82
N ALA A 34 11.08 24.63 1.31
CA ALA A 34 11.31 25.49 2.46
C ALA A 34 10.91 26.92 2.12
N GLY A 35 10.40 27.65 3.12
CA GLY A 35 9.93 29.02 2.95
C GLY A 35 10.25 29.89 4.15
N GLU A 36 9.72 31.12 4.13
CA GLU A 36 9.97 32.10 5.20
C GLU A 36 9.44 31.61 6.55
N ARG A 37 10.29 31.66 7.57
CA ARG A 37 10.02 31.26 8.98
C ARG A 37 9.63 29.78 9.15
N TRP A 38 10.13 28.90 8.24
CA TRP A 38 9.90 27.47 8.29
C TRP A 38 10.95 26.74 9.16
N LEU A 39 10.55 25.53 9.61
CA LEU A 39 11.44 24.51 10.12
C LEU A 39 11.83 23.58 8.98
N PHE A 40 13.13 23.51 8.69
CA PHE A 40 13.68 22.52 7.78
C PHE A 40 14.13 21.27 8.54
N VAL A 41 13.77 20.08 8.07
CA VAL A 41 14.22 18.81 8.66
C VAL A 41 15.19 18.13 7.71
N ALA A 42 16.47 18.08 8.08
CA ALA A 42 17.52 17.45 7.26
C ALA A 42 17.44 15.92 7.38
N VAL A 43 16.65 15.28 6.52
CA VAL A 43 16.50 13.83 6.48
C VAL A 43 17.53 13.22 5.54
N PRO A 44 18.32 12.20 5.97
CA PRO A 44 19.18 11.44 5.07
C PRO A 44 18.36 10.62 4.08
N GLY A 45 18.45 10.96 2.80
CA GLY A 45 17.78 10.26 1.71
C GLY A 45 18.68 9.27 0.98
N ARG A 46 18.13 8.44 0.09
CA ARG A 46 18.90 7.49 -0.74
C ARG A 46 19.74 8.17 -1.84
N ARG A 47 19.24 9.28 -2.42
CA ARG A 47 19.86 10.01 -3.54
C ARG A 47 20.55 11.30 -3.10
N ALA A 48 20.09 11.90 -2.02
CA ALA A 48 20.62 13.15 -1.48
C ALA A 48 20.48 13.13 0.04
N ASP A 49 21.42 13.78 0.74
CA ASP A 49 21.36 13.99 2.17
C ASP A 49 20.84 15.40 2.47
N GLY A 50 19.74 15.51 3.22
CA GLY A 50 19.16 16.80 3.60
C GLY A 50 20.14 17.72 4.33
N HIS A 51 21.15 17.16 5.02
CA HIS A 51 22.19 17.93 5.71
C HIS A 51 23.02 18.79 4.76
N ASP A 52 23.17 18.39 3.50
CA ASP A 52 23.94 19.12 2.50
C ASP A 52 23.14 20.33 1.92
N HIS A 53 21.88 20.48 2.32
CA HIS A 53 20.98 21.50 1.82
C HIS A 53 20.59 22.58 2.85
N LEU A 54 21.26 22.64 4.01
CA LEU A 54 20.95 23.60 5.08
C LEU A 54 21.05 25.07 4.60
N HIS A 55 22.13 25.41 3.89
CA HIS A 55 22.30 26.76 3.34
C HIS A 55 21.23 27.15 2.33
N ARG A 56 20.80 26.17 1.52
CA ARG A 56 19.69 26.39 0.57
C ARG A 56 18.38 26.64 1.31
N ALA A 57 18.08 25.86 2.36
CA ALA A 57 16.90 26.08 3.18
C ALA A 57 16.93 27.43 3.91
N ALA A 58 18.10 27.83 4.43
CA ALA A 58 18.30 29.16 5.03
C ALA A 58 18.07 30.30 4.03
N ALA A 59 18.63 30.17 2.81
CA ALA A 59 18.43 31.15 1.73
C ALA A 59 16.96 31.24 1.28
N ALA A 60 16.19 30.17 1.41
CA ALA A 60 14.74 30.16 1.17
C ALA A 60 13.93 30.77 2.34
N GLY A 61 14.57 31.15 3.46
CA GLY A 61 13.93 31.81 4.61
C GLY A 61 13.63 30.89 5.78
N ALA A 62 14.09 29.63 5.79
CA ALA A 62 13.95 28.77 6.94
C ALA A 62 14.72 29.33 8.14
N VAL A 63 14.06 29.43 9.30
CA VAL A 63 14.62 30.02 10.53
C VAL A 63 15.16 28.98 11.51
N ALA A 64 14.79 27.71 11.30
CA ALA A 64 15.24 26.60 12.14
C ALA A 64 15.54 25.35 11.28
N ALA A 65 16.46 24.51 11.80
CA ALA A 65 16.73 23.20 11.21
C ALA A 65 16.93 22.11 12.26
N LEU A 66 16.45 20.89 11.93
CA LEU A 66 16.77 19.65 12.65
C LEU A 66 17.83 18.89 11.85
N VAL A 67 18.88 18.45 12.55
CA VAL A 67 19.97 17.66 11.97
C VAL A 67 20.26 16.44 12.84
N SER A 68 20.75 15.33 12.27
CA SER A 68 21.18 14.14 13.04
C SER A 68 22.71 14.10 13.25
N ARG A 69 23.45 14.91 12.51
CA ARG A 69 24.90 15.09 12.67
C ARG A 69 25.25 16.57 12.73
N THR A 70 26.39 16.91 13.31
CA THR A 70 26.87 18.29 13.32
C THR A 70 27.43 18.62 11.93
N PRO A 71 26.85 19.57 11.18
CA PRO A 71 27.39 20.02 9.90
C PRO A 71 28.74 20.71 10.10
N ALA A 72 29.59 20.68 9.06
CA ALA A 72 30.89 21.38 9.11
C ALA A 72 30.75 22.91 9.13
N ASP A 73 29.68 23.41 8.49
CA ASP A 73 29.29 24.82 8.49
C ASP A 73 27.81 24.97 8.79
N LEU A 74 27.45 26.01 9.56
CA LEU A 74 26.10 26.29 9.98
C LEU A 74 25.63 27.63 9.39
N PRO A 75 24.44 27.67 8.74
CA PRO A 75 23.91 28.92 8.17
C PRO A 75 23.76 30.02 9.25
N GLU A 76 24.15 31.26 8.90
CA GLU A 76 23.92 32.41 9.78
C GLU A 76 22.42 32.69 9.92
N GLY A 77 22.00 33.13 11.12
CA GLY A 77 20.61 33.49 11.38
C GLY A 77 19.65 32.32 11.54
N MET A 78 20.07 31.07 11.34
CA MET A 78 19.25 29.88 11.52
C MET A 78 19.53 29.22 12.90
N CYS A 79 18.45 28.86 13.62
CA CYS A 79 18.57 28.01 14.80
C CYS A 79 18.73 26.54 14.33
N VAL A 80 19.86 25.93 14.70
CA VAL A 80 20.14 24.53 14.33
C VAL A 80 20.20 23.68 15.58
N VAL A 81 19.38 22.65 15.64
CA VAL A 81 19.36 21.69 16.74
C VAL A 81 19.66 20.27 16.23
N ARG A 82 20.47 19.55 16.99
CA ARG A 82 20.81 18.15 16.70
C ARG A 82 19.90 17.23 17.50
N VAL A 83 19.30 16.27 16.83
CA VAL A 83 18.52 15.16 17.37
C VAL A 83 19.23 13.84 17.03
N GLU A 84 18.86 12.75 17.68
CA GLU A 84 19.42 11.43 17.40
C GLU A 84 19.03 10.92 15.99
N ASP A 85 17.74 11.00 15.67
CA ASP A 85 17.18 10.67 14.34
C ASP A 85 16.21 11.75 13.87
N THR A 86 16.54 12.38 12.74
CA THR A 86 15.69 13.42 12.14
C THR A 86 14.38 12.89 11.60
N ARG A 87 14.25 11.59 11.29
CA ARG A 87 12.99 10.97 10.85
C ARG A 87 11.99 10.90 11.99
N VAL A 88 12.45 10.47 13.16
CA VAL A 88 11.63 10.44 14.40
C VAL A 88 11.20 11.85 14.76
N ALA A 89 12.14 12.79 14.77
CA ALA A 89 11.86 14.19 15.08
C ALA A 89 10.93 14.85 14.06
N ALA A 90 11.05 14.51 12.75
CA ALA A 90 10.12 14.97 11.72
C ALA A 90 8.69 14.52 11.98
N SER A 91 8.49 13.24 12.32
CA SER A 91 7.17 12.70 12.63
C SER A 91 6.54 13.40 13.83
N LEU A 92 7.32 13.61 14.89
CA LEU A 92 6.87 14.32 16.10
C LEU A 92 6.52 15.79 15.82
N ALA A 93 7.46 16.52 15.19
CA ALA A 93 7.27 17.93 14.92
C ALA A 93 6.08 18.17 13.98
N ALA A 94 5.92 17.32 12.94
CA ALA A 94 4.78 17.41 12.04
C ALA A 94 3.46 17.12 12.77
N ALA A 95 3.37 16.07 13.59
CA ALA A 95 2.17 15.78 14.35
C ALA A 95 1.75 16.96 15.21
N ARG A 96 2.69 17.56 15.94
CA ARG A 96 2.41 18.74 16.80
C ARG A 96 2.04 19.97 16.01
N TRP A 97 2.74 20.23 14.91
CA TRP A 97 2.44 21.38 14.05
C TRP A 97 1.00 21.36 13.57
N PHE A 98 0.51 20.19 13.17
CA PHE A 98 -0.86 19.99 12.69
C PHE A 98 -1.88 19.67 13.82
N GLY A 99 -1.48 19.74 15.09
CA GLY A 99 -2.37 19.54 16.25
C GLY A 99 -2.78 18.08 16.45
N GLU A 100 -1.86 17.13 16.21
CA GLU A 100 -2.05 15.69 16.42
C GLU A 100 -3.38 15.16 15.84
N PRO A 101 -3.64 15.37 14.53
CA PRO A 101 -4.96 15.16 13.94
C PRO A 101 -5.45 13.71 14.04
N GLY A 102 -4.54 12.73 14.11
CA GLY A 102 -4.89 11.32 14.24
C GLY A 102 -5.62 10.99 15.55
N ARG A 103 -5.40 11.77 16.61
CA ARG A 103 -6.10 11.58 17.92
C ARG A 103 -7.59 11.91 17.86
N ALA A 104 -8.02 12.72 16.90
CA ALA A 104 -9.41 13.14 16.73
C ALA A 104 -10.24 12.18 15.88
N MET A 105 -9.63 11.12 15.36
CA MET A 105 -10.26 10.20 14.41
C MET A 105 -9.91 8.75 14.75
N ASP A 106 -10.77 7.82 14.33
CA ASP A 106 -10.48 6.39 14.39
C ASP A 106 -9.58 5.98 13.21
N VAL A 107 -8.28 6.00 13.41
CA VAL A 107 -7.32 5.61 12.36
C VAL A 107 -7.15 4.10 12.35
N VAL A 108 -7.46 3.46 11.21
CA VAL A 108 -7.22 2.04 10.95
C VAL A 108 -6.00 1.91 10.04
N ALA A 109 -4.91 1.39 10.56
CA ALA A 109 -3.63 1.21 9.85
C ALA A 109 -3.51 -0.22 9.32
N VAL A 110 -3.43 -0.41 8.00
CA VAL A 110 -3.35 -1.73 7.36
C VAL A 110 -1.94 -1.98 6.86
N THR A 111 -1.27 -3.01 7.37
CA THR A 111 0.05 -3.45 6.91
C THR A 111 0.07 -4.93 6.51
N GLY A 112 1.08 -5.32 5.76
CA GLY A 112 1.32 -6.66 5.23
C GLY A 112 2.02 -6.59 3.88
N THR A 113 2.38 -7.72 3.30
CA THR A 113 2.91 -7.75 1.94
C THR A 113 1.79 -7.50 0.95
N ASN A 114 0.75 -8.31 0.96
CA ASN A 114 -0.40 -8.26 0.06
C ASN A 114 -1.68 -7.91 0.81
N GLY A 115 -2.70 -7.43 0.09
CA GLY A 115 -4.05 -7.19 0.62
C GLY A 115 -4.29 -5.82 1.25
N LYS A 116 -3.28 -4.98 1.49
CA LYS A 116 -3.44 -3.66 2.13
C LYS A 116 -4.53 -2.80 1.47
N THR A 117 -4.43 -2.58 0.18
CA THR A 117 -5.38 -1.77 -0.59
C THR A 117 -6.78 -2.38 -0.60
N SER A 118 -6.88 -3.70 -0.76
CA SER A 118 -8.17 -4.40 -0.77
C SER A 118 -8.87 -4.32 0.59
N VAL A 119 -8.13 -4.55 1.69
CA VAL A 119 -8.67 -4.42 3.06
C VAL A 119 -9.07 -2.97 3.33
N ALA A 120 -8.24 -1.99 2.94
CA ALA A 120 -8.56 -0.58 3.09
C ALA A 120 -9.84 -0.20 2.33
N ALA A 121 -9.99 -0.65 1.08
CA ALA A 121 -11.19 -0.40 0.27
C ALA A 121 -12.44 -1.10 0.85
N MET A 122 -12.31 -2.31 1.38
CA MET A 122 -13.41 -3.01 2.04
C MET A 122 -13.87 -2.28 3.31
N ILE A 123 -12.93 -1.81 4.14
CA ILE A 123 -13.25 -1.02 5.33
C ILE A 123 -13.88 0.32 4.93
N GLU A 124 -13.32 1.04 3.93
CA GLU A 124 -13.89 2.27 3.39
C GLU A 124 -15.35 2.06 2.95
N SER A 125 -15.60 1.02 2.16
CA SER A 125 -16.95 0.69 1.66
C SER A 125 -17.94 0.41 2.78
N VAL A 126 -17.56 -0.45 3.73
CA VAL A 126 -18.40 -0.82 4.89
C VAL A 126 -18.71 0.40 5.75
N VAL A 127 -17.69 1.18 6.14
CA VAL A 127 -17.88 2.34 7.02
C VAL A 127 -18.69 3.43 6.31
N THR A 128 -18.46 3.66 5.01
CA THR A 128 -19.25 4.60 4.21
C THR A 128 -20.72 4.22 4.16
N GLU A 129 -21.04 2.93 4.03
CA GLU A 129 -22.43 2.47 4.00
C GLU A 129 -23.09 2.53 5.39
N LEU A 130 -22.36 2.27 6.45
CA LEU A 130 -22.91 2.17 7.81
C LEU A 130 -22.90 3.51 8.56
N THR A 131 -22.24 4.56 8.02
CA THR A 131 -22.16 5.85 8.69
C THR A 131 -22.51 7.00 7.75
N SER A 132 -22.88 8.16 8.33
CA SER A 132 -23.12 9.38 7.56
C SER A 132 -21.88 10.28 7.43
N ALA A 133 -20.81 9.98 8.17
CA ALA A 133 -19.60 10.78 8.14
C ALA A 133 -18.70 10.36 6.95
N PRO A 134 -18.01 11.31 6.30
CA PRO A 134 -17.08 10.95 5.24
C PRO A 134 -15.92 10.13 5.81
N VAL A 135 -15.51 9.09 5.08
CA VAL A 135 -14.36 8.26 5.40
C VAL A 135 -13.12 8.84 4.73
N GLY A 136 -12.04 9.00 5.50
CA GLY A 136 -10.74 9.34 4.97
C GLY A 136 -9.97 8.09 4.54
N VAL A 137 -9.27 8.15 3.42
CA VAL A 137 -8.38 7.06 2.96
C VAL A 137 -7.02 7.63 2.61
N ILE A 138 -5.96 6.92 3.01
CA ILE A 138 -4.56 7.21 2.65
C ILE A 138 -3.94 5.91 2.15
N GLY A 139 -3.58 5.83 0.88
CA GLY A 139 -3.03 4.60 0.30
C GLY A 139 -2.54 4.76 -1.11
N THR A 140 -2.30 3.64 -1.78
CA THR A 140 -1.71 3.56 -3.13
C THR A 140 -2.47 4.38 -4.17
N GLY A 141 -3.79 4.52 -4.04
CA GLY A 141 -4.62 5.37 -4.91
C GLY A 141 -4.62 6.86 -4.56
N GLY A 142 -3.72 7.31 -3.68
CA GLY A 142 -3.69 8.68 -3.17
C GLY A 142 -4.70 8.94 -2.04
N PRO A 143 -4.59 10.10 -1.38
CA PRO A 143 -5.49 10.46 -0.29
C PRO A 143 -6.88 10.84 -0.82
N ARG A 144 -7.93 10.37 -0.12
CA ARG A 144 -9.33 10.63 -0.45
C ARG A 144 -10.14 10.97 0.79
N LEU A 145 -11.22 11.73 0.61
CA LEU A 145 -12.23 12.05 1.63
C LEU A 145 -13.62 11.85 1.04
N GLY A 146 -14.40 10.93 1.60
CA GLY A 146 -15.74 10.60 1.07
C GLY A 146 -15.71 10.19 -0.41
N GLY A 147 -14.74 9.39 -0.81
CA GLY A 147 -14.51 8.93 -2.18
C GLY A 147 -13.88 9.96 -3.14
N ARG A 148 -13.69 11.22 -2.72
CA ARG A 148 -13.11 12.28 -3.57
C ARG A 148 -11.63 12.48 -3.29
N PRO A 149 -10.77 12.65 -4.33
CA PRO A 149 -9.36 12.94 -4.13
C PRO A 149 -9.15 14.20 -3.28
N VAL A 150 -8.19 14.14 -2.36
CA VAL A 150 -7.71 15.30 -1.61
C VAL A 150 -6.68 16.03 -2.47
N PRO A 151 -6.79 17.37 -2.68
CA PRO A 151 -5.91 18.13 -3.55
C PRO A 151 -4.57 18.45 -2.88
N LEU A 152 -3.92 17.44 -2.32
CA LEU A 152 -2.60 17.54 -1.68
C LEU A 152 -1.65 16.55 -2.37
N ALA A 153 -0.57 17.08 -2.95
CA ALA A 153 0.47 16.25 -3.54
C ALA A 153 1.21 15.46 -2.46
N THR A 154 1.63 14.26 -2.79
CA THR A 154 2.48 13.42 -1.94
C THR A 154 3.76 13.06 -2.69
N SER A 155 4.89 13.16 -2.02
CA SER A 155 6.20 12.84 -2.59
C SER A 155 6.46 11.33 -2.67
N THR A 156 5.66 10.51 -1.98
CA THR A 156 5.82 9.06 -1.93
C THR A 156 4.49 8.34 -2.09
N PRO A 157 4.46 7.21 -2.84
CA PRO A 157 3.25 6.41 -2.98
C PRO A 157 2.90 5.69 -1.67
N THR A 158 1.67 5.23 -1.56
CA THR A 158 1.10 4.40 -0.49
C THR A 158 1.06 5.08 0.88
N THR A 159 2.21 5.46 1.45
CA THR A 159 2.30 6.09 2.78
C THR A 159 3.15 7.35 2.66
N PRO A 160 2.58 8.55 2.80
CA PRO A 160 3.29 9.82 2.66
C PRO A 160 4.43 10.04 3.66
N GLN A 161 5.31 11.00 3.37
CA GLN A 161 6.32 11.49 4.33
C GLN A 161 5.64 12.16 5.53
N PRO A 162 6.31 12.28 6.69
CA PRO A 162 5.66 12.71 7.94
C PRO A 162 4.92 14.04 7.83
N VAL A 163 5.49 15.03 7.18
CA VAL A 163 4.86 16.36 7.03
C VAL A 163 3.61 16.28 6.15
N ASP A 164 3.70 15.60 5.00
CA ASP A 164 2.56 15.41 4.11
C ASP A 164 1.47 14.58 4.77
N LEU A 165 1.87 13.51 5.47
CA LEU A 165 0.95 12.61 6.17
C LEU A 165 0.13 13.37 7.22
N GLN A 166 0.76 14.16 8.07
CA GLN A 166 0.07 14.92 9.11
C GLN A 166 -0.79 16.06 8.52
N ARG A 167 -0.35 16.67 7.42
CA ARG A 167 -1.13 17.66 6.65
C ARG A 167 -2.40 17.04 6.08
N ILE A 168 -2.28 15.84 5.50
CA ILE A 168 -3.44 15.09 4.99
C ILE A 168 -4.38 14.71 6.13
N LEU A 169 -3.86 14.16 7.24
CA LEU A 169 -4.68 13.82 8.40
C LEU A 169 -5.42 15.04 8.95
N ALA A 170 -4.77 16.22 9.02
CA ALA A 170 -5.42 17.46 9.43
C ALA A 170 -6.53 17.86 8.45
N HIS A 171 -6.29 17.76 7.14
CA HIS A 171 -7.31 18.01 6.12
C HIS A 171 -8.51 17.07 6.24
N LEU A 172 -8.27 15.78 6.51
CA LEU A 172 -9.33 14.79 6.72
C LEU A 172 -10.16 15.10 7.99
N ARG A 173 -9.50 15.45 9.10
CA ARG A 173 -10.13 15.89 10.35
C ARG A 173 -11.02 17.11 10.12
N ASP A 174 -10.47 18.14 9.48
CA ASP A 174 -11.16 19.41 9.22
C ASP A 174 -12.33 19.21 8.25
N GLY A 175 -12.21 18.24 7.35
CA GLY A 175 -13.29 17.73 6.50
C GLY A 175 -14.27 16.79 7.20
N ARG A 176 -14.20 16.67 8.54
CA ARG A 176 -15.11 15.90 9.41
C ARG A 176 -15.06 14.39 9.22
N ALA A 177 -13.95 13.83 8.74
CA ALA A 177 -13.73 12.40 8.81
C ALA A 177 -13.74 11.94 10.27
N ARG A 178 -14.50 10.89 10.57
CA ARG A 178 -14.43 10.20 11.88
C ARG A 178 -13.56 8.96 11.81
N THR A 179 -13.54 8.32 10.68
CA THR A 179 -12.70 7.14 10.40
C THR A 179 -11.74 7.46 9.28
N VAL A 180 -10.48 7.08 9.46
CA VAL A 180 -9.44 7.13 8.43
C VAL A 180 -8.86 5.73 8.26
N VAL A 181 -8.86 5.21 7.04
CA VAL A 181 -8.19 3.95 6.72
C VAL A 181 -6.91 4.26 5.98
N MET A 182 -5.77 3.77 6.49
CA MET A 182 -4.49 4.03 5.83
C MET A 182 -3.69 2.76 5.58
N GLU A 183 -3.12 2.68 4.39
CA GLU A 183 -2.12 1.68 4.05
C GLU A 183 -0.78 2.07 4.66
N VAL A 184 -0.16 1.16 5.41
CA VAL A 184 1.14 1.37 6.06
C VAL A 184 2.17 0.44 5.44
N SER A 185 3.06 1.00 4.62
CA SER A 185 4.15 0.26 4.00
C SER A 185 5.27 -0.04 5.01
N SER A 186 6.02 -1.12 4.79
CA SER A 186 7.18 -1.47 5.62
C SER A 186 8.26 -0.38 5.60
N MET A 187 8.46 0.27 4.45
CA MET A 187 9.39 1.40 4.33
C MET A 187 8.94 2.61 5.16
N ALA A 188 7.62 2.87 5.22
CA ALA A 188 7.11 3.95 6.08
C ALA A 188 7.37 3.66 7.56
N LEU A 189 7.20 2.42 7.98
CA LEU A 189 7.52 1.98 9.34
C LEU A 189 9.03 2.06 9.62
N ALA A 190 9.87 1.54 8.71
CA ALA A 190 11.33 1.60 8.84
C ALA A 190 11.87 3.04 8.87
N GLN A 191 11.17 3.96 8.21
CA GLN A 191 11.53 5.39 8.13
C GLN A 191 10.76 6.27 9.11
N HIS A 192 10.11 5.71 10.13
CA HIS A 192 9.40 6.45 11.18
C HIS A 192 8.28 7.39 10.70
N ARG A 193 7.76 7.19 9.48
CA ARG A 193 6.76 8.11 8.91
C ARG A 193 5.46 8.13 9.69
N THR A 194 5.12 7.04 10.38
CA THR A 194 3.83 6.82 11.04
C THR A 194 3.89 6.82 12.57
N ASP A 195 5.05 7.14 13.16
CA ASP A 195 5.27 7.02 14.62
C ASP A 195 4.29 7.87 15.45
N HIS A 196 3.78 8.97 14.92
CA HIS A 196 2.84 9.87 15.59
C HIS A 196 1.47 9.97 14.87
N VAL A 197 1.04 8.87 14.24
CA VAL A 197 -0.30 8.79 13.61
C VAL A 197 -1.39 8.44 14.62
N PHE A 198 -1.05 7.77 15.72
CA PHE A 198 -1.98 7.30 16.76
C PHE A 198 -3.04 6.34 16.21
N ALA A 199 -2.61 5.25 15.57
CA ALA A 199 -3.52 4.27 15.01
C ALA A 199 -4.35 3.60 16.12
N ARG A 200 -5.70 3.70 16.03
CA ARG A 200 -6.60 3.02 16.97
C ARG A 200 -6.61 1.52 16.74
N THR A 201 -6.57 1.10 15.49
CA THR A 201 -6.53 -0.32 15.11
C THR A 201 -5.48 -0.54 14.04
N ALA A 202 -4.61 -1.53 14.25
CA ALA A 202 -3.69 -2.02 13.23
C ALA A 202 -4.17 -3.37 12.70
N VAL A 203 -4.10 -3.55 11.38
CA VAL A 203 -4.44 -4.80 10.69
C VAL A 203 -3.20 -5.38 10.06
N PHE A 204 -2.88 -6.64 10.38
CA PHE A 204 -1.82 -7.42 9.74
C PHE A 204 -2.42 -8.43 8.78
N THR A 205 -2.08 -8.34 7.50
CA THR A 205 -2.62 -9.24 6.47
C THR A 205 -1.77 -10.48 6.26
N ASN A 206 -0.49 -10.32 5.91
CA ASN A 206 0.46 -11.42 5.66
C ASN A 206 1.89 -10.90 5.49
N LEU A 207 2.85 -11.85 5.52
CA LEU A 207 4.24 -11.61 5.15
C LEU A 207 4.72 -12.65 4.14
N SER A 208 5.08 -12.22 2.95
CA SER A 208 5.73 -13.05 1.93
C SER A 208 6.93 -12.29 1.32
N PRO A 209 7.86 -12.98 0.62
CA PRO A 209 9.05 -12.34 0.05
C PRO A 209 8.68 -11.21 -0.92
N ASP A 210 9.12 -10.01 -0.59
CA ASP A 210 8.99 -8.79 -1.39
C ASP A 210 9.91 -7.71 -0.80
N HIS A 211 10.18 -6.64 -1.54
CA HIS A 211 10.95 -5.47 -1.07
C HIS A 211 12.32 -5.79 -0.45
N LEU A 212 12.99 -6.88 -0.88
CA LEU A 212 14.31 -7.23 -0.38
C LEU A 212 15.40 -6.29 -0.89
N ASP A 213 15.16 -5.59 -1.99
CA ASP A 213 15.99 -4.48 -2.49
C ASP A 213 16.01 -3.27 -1.52
N ASP A 214 14.95 -3.10 -0.74
CA ASP A 214 14.83 -2.05 0.26
C ASP A 214 15.31 -2.48 1.66
N HIS A 215 14.96 -3.71 2.09
CA HIS A 215 15.19 -4.19 3.45
C HIS A 215 16.42 -5.09 3.59
N GLY A 216 16.99 -5.58 2.49
CA GLY A 216 18.13 -6.52 2.46
C GLY A 216 17.77 -7.94 2.87
N THR A 217 17.00 -8.15 3.94
CA THR A 217 16.63 -9.47 4.45
C THR A 217 15.14 -9.57 4.84
N MET A 218 14.58 -10.78 4.79
CA MET A 218 13.24 -11.06 5.30
C MET A 218 13.09 -10.75 6.79
N ALA A 219 14.15 -10.91 7.58
CA ALA A 219 14.15 -10.58 9.00
C ALA A 219 13.97 -9.06 9.22
N ALA A 220 14.71 -8.23 8.50
CA ALA A 220 14.58 -6.77 8.56
C ALA A 220 13.19 -6.31 8.05
N TYR A 221 12.70 -6.92 6.97
CA TYR A 221 11.37 -6.64 6.43
C TYR A 221 10.27 -6.97 7.44
N LYS A 222 10.34 -8.12 8.11
CA LYS A 222 9.45 -8.50 9.19
C LYS A 222 9.51 -7.52 10.36
N GLN A 223 10.70 -7.19 10.85
CA GLN A 223 10.90 -6.26 11.96
C GLN A 223 10.31 -4.88 11.66
N ALA A 224 10.47 -4.40 10.42
CA ALA A 224 9.85 -3.15 10.02
C ALA A 224 8.32 -3.17 10.20
N LYS A 225 7.63 -4.26 9.81
CA LYS A 225 6.17 -4.39 10.00
C LYS A 225 5.77 -4.56 11.46
N LEU A 226 6.54 -5.31 12.26
CA LEU A 226 6.28 -5.51 13.68
C LEU A 226 6.29 -4.21 14.48
N ARG A 227 7.03 -3.17 14.02
CA ARG A 227 7.01 -1.84 14.67
C ARG A 227 5.60 -1.28 14.83
N LEU A 228 4.69 -1.53 13.89
CA LEU A 228 3.30 -1.04 14.01
C LEU A 228 2.61 -1.57 15.28
N PHE A 229 2.92 -2.81 15.66
CA PHE A 229 2.34 -3.50 16.82
C PHE A 229 3.16 -3.29 18.10
N ALA A 230 4.35 -2.72 18.00
CA ALA A 230 5.23 -2.42 19.14
C ALA A 230 5.01 -0.99 19.68
N GLY A 231 3.75 -0.56 19.85
CA GLY A 231 3.40 0.69 20.49
C GLY A 231 2.87 1.81 19.56
N LEU A 232 2.69 1.53 18.24
CA LEU A 232 2.13 2.52 17.31
C LEU A 232 0.63 2.35 17.08
N CYS A 233 0.00 1.36 17.73
CA CYS A 233 -1.45 1.14 17.70
C CYS A 233 -2.00 0.76 19.07
N GLU A 234 -3.30 1.01 19.28
CA GLU A 234 -3.99 0.64 20.53
C GLU A 234 -4.52 -0.80 20.48
N ARG A 235 -4.97 -1.25 19.31
CA ARG A 235 -5.59 -2.55 19.08
C ARG A 235 -5.04 -3.20 17.82
N ALA A 236 -5.14 -4.51 17.71
CA ALA A 236 -4.68 -5.24 16.53
C ALA A 236 -5.70 -6.26 16.03
N VAL A 237 -5.68 -6.48 14.72
CA VAL A 237 -6.37 -7.53 13.98
C VAL A 237 -5.32 -8.30 13.19
N VAL A 238 -5.18 -9.60 13.43
CA VAL A 238 -4.02 -10.39 12.98
C VAL A 238 -4.47 -11.62 12.23
N ASN A 239 -3.88 -11.90 11.07
CA ASN A 239 -4.09 -13.13 10.34
C ASN A 239 -3.42 -14.31 11.08
N ALA A 240 -4.23 -15.19 11.66
CA ALA A 240 -3.75 -16.34 12.45
C ALA A 240 -3.06 -17.42 11.59
N ASP A 241 -3.33 -17.45 10.30
CA ASP A 241 -2.74 -18.41 9.37
C ASP A 241 -1.35 -18.00 8.88
N ASP A 242 -0.92 -16.76 9.18
CA ASP A 242 0.42 -16.29 8.88
C ASP A 242 1.37 -16.57 10.06
N PRO A 243 2.58 -17.15 9.81
CA PRO A 243 3.54 -17.47 10.87
C PRO A 243 3.95 -16.27 11.75
N VAL A 244 3.90 -15.03 11.23
CA VAL A 244 4.23 -13.81 11.98
C VAL A 244 3.19 -13.50 13.07
N ALA A 245 2.00 -14.08 12.98
CA ALA A 245 0.94 -13.89 13.98
C ALA A 245 1.42 -14.18 15.41
N ALA A 246 2.22 -15.22 15.62
CA ALA A 246 2.72 -15.57 16.94
C ALA A 246 3.56 -14.46 17.59
N GLU A 247 4.39 -13.76 16.79
CA GLU A 247 5.20 -12.65 17.27
C GLU A 247 4.32 -11.43 17.59
N ILE A 248 3.32 -11.13 16.75
CA ILE A 248 2.39 -10.02 16.99
C ILE A 248 1.54 -10.29 18.24
N LEU A 249 1.07 -11.53 18.44
CA LEU A 249 0.31 -11.92 19.63
C LEU A 249 1.15 -11.86 20.91
N THR A 250 2.47 -12.03 20.81
CA THR A 250 3.38 -11.80 21.94
C THR A 250 3.48 -10.32 22.29
N LEU A 251 3.50 -9.42 21.30
CA LEU A 251 3.52 -7.97 21.51
C LEU A 251 2.15 -7.45 21.96
N MET A 252 1.07 -8.02 21.44
CA MET A 252 -0.31 -7.60 21.66
C MET A 252 -1.22 -8.81 22.02
N PRO A 253 -1.17 -9.33 23.25
CA PRO A 253 -1.93 -10.54 23.64
C PRO A 253 -3.46 -10.41 23.50
N ALA A 254 -3.98 -9.17 23.51
CA ALA A 254 -5.42 -8.90 23.35
C ALA A 254 -5.82 -8.69 21.86
N ALA A 255 -4.93 -8.95 20.90
CA ALA A 255 -5.25 -8.82 19.49
C ALA A 255 -6.35 -9.79 19.06
N LEU A 256 -7.27 -9.32 18.21
CA LEU A 256 -8.25 -10.18 17.57
C LEU A 256 -7.60 -10.90 16.38
N THR A 257 -7.92 -12.17 16.22
CA THR A 257 -7.39 -13.00 15.14
C THR A 257 -8.46 -13.30 14.11
N TYR A 258 -8.05 -13.46 12.86
CA TYR A 258 -8.89 -13.99 11.80
C TYR A 258 -8.12 -15.06 11.00
N GLY A 259 -8.83 -15.97 10.37
CA GLY A 259 -8.21 -17.05 9.57
C GLY A 259 -9.22 -17.99 8.95
N ILE A 260 -8.70 -18.92 8.16
CA ILE A 260 -9.45 -20.02 7.54
C ILE A 260 -9.04 -21.35 8.18
N ASP A 261 -7.73 -21.60 8.28
CA ASP A 261 -7.16 -22.86 8.71
C ASP A 261 -6.97 -22.91 10.23
N ALA A 262 -6.31 -21.91 10.81
CA ALA A 262 -6.06 -21.83 12.23
C ALA A 262 -7.32 -21.46 13.04
N PRO A 263 -7.40 -21.84 14.32
CA PRO A 263 -8.39 -21.29 15.23
C PRO A 263 -8.25 -19.79 15.36
N ALA A 264 -9.37 -19.06 15.17
CA ALA A 264 -9.37 -17.60 15.19
C ALA A 264 -10.69 -17.05 15.75
N HIS A 265 -10.68 -15.77 16.21
CA HIS A 265 -11.89 -15.07 16.66
C HIS A 265 -12.90 -14.86 15.52
N TYR A 266 -12.41 -14.67 14.29
CA TYR A 266 -13.21 -14.59 13.06
C TYR A 266 -12.70 -15.67 12.10
N ARG A 267 -13.40 -16.78 12.05
CA ARG A 267 -12.98 -17.93 11.23
C ARG A 267 -13.93 -18.16 10.07
N ALA A 268 -13.38 -18.26 8.85
CA ALA A 268 -14.16 -18.72 7.70
C ALA A 268 -14.11 -20.24 7.59
N THR A 269 -15.25 -20.85 7.31
CA THR A 269 -15.40 -22.27 6.97
C THR A 269 -16.28 -22.42 5.74
N ASP A 270 -16.31 -23.60 5.14
CA ASP A 270 -17.16 -23.93 3.98
C ASP A 270 -16.98 -22.90 2.83
N VAL A 271 -15.72 -22.57 2.52
CA VAL A 271 -15.39 -21.58 1.50
C VAL A 271 -15.66 -22.13 0.10
N VAL A 272 -16.47 -21.43 -0.65
CA VAL A 272 -16.77 -21.70 -2.06
C VAL A 272 -16.36 -20.52 -2.90
N VAL A 273 -15.45 -20.74 -3.85
CA VAL A 273 -14.96 -19.70 -4.81
C VAL A 273 -15.64 -19.90 -6.14
N THR A 274 -16.14 -18.79 -6.70
CA THR A 274 -16.74 -18.73 -8.05
C THR A 274 -16.22 -17.51 -8.79
N PRO A 275 -16.39 -17.40 -10.11
CA PRO A 275 -16.03 -16.18 -10.85
C PRO A 275 -16.74 -14.91 -10.34
N ALA A 276 -17.92 -15.05 -9.74
CA ALA A 276 -18.70 -13.94 -9.21
C ALA A 276 -18.32 -13.53 -7.78
N GLY A 277 -17.35 -14.20 -7.16
CA GLY A 277 -16.89 -13.93 -5.80
C GLY A 277 -16.75 -15.19 -4.94
N SER A 278 -16.59 -14.98 -3.64
CA SER A 278 -16.41 -16.04 -2.65
C SER A 278 -17.54 -16.03 -1.64
N ALA A 279 -18.06 -17.20 -1.29
CA ALA A 279 -19.05 -17.44 -0.23
C ALA A 279 -18.43 -18.30 0.88
N PHE A 280 -18.78 -18.04 2.13
CA PHE A 280 -18.26 -18.78 3.28
C PHE A 280 -19.20 -18.68 4.49
N ARG A 281 -18.93 -19.49 5.52
CA ARG A 281 -19.53 -19.32 6.84
C ARG A 281 -18.54 -18.62 7.76
N LEU A 282 -18.93 -17.47 8.31
CA LEU A 282 -18.16 -16.76 9.33
C LEU A 282 -18.57 -17.25 10.72
N GLN A 283 -17.63 -17.85 11.45
CA GLN A 283 -17.76 -18.19 12.86
C GLN A 283 -17.19 -17.06 13.71
N HIS A 284 -17.99 -16.49 14.61
CA HIS A 284 -17.58 -15.46 15.56
C HIS A 284 -18.48 -15.42 16.79
N GLY A 285 -17.89 -15.35 17.99
CA GLY A 285 -18.62 -15.22 19.27
C GLY A 285 -19.66 -16.32 19.51
N GLY A 286 -19.37 -17.57 19.12
CA GLY A 286 -20.28 -18.70 19.22
C GLY A 286 -21.43 -18.70 18.20
N ARG A 287 -21.45 -17.76 17.29
CA ARG A 287 -22.44 -17.63 16.20
C ARG A 287 -21.82 -17.96 14.85
N THR A 288 -22.67 -18.39 13.91
CA THR A 288 -22.28 -18.63 12.52
C THR A 288 -23.16 -17.78 11.60
N HIS A 289 -22.50 -16.99 10.74
CA HIS A 289 -23.15 -16.12 9.75
C HIS A 289 -22.83 -16.63 8.35
N ARG A 290 -23.79 -16.55 7.43
CA ARG A 290 -23.48 -16.66 5.99
C ARG A 290 -22.84 -15.38 5.54
N ALA A 291 -21.76 -15.48 4.77
CA ALA A 291 -21.01 -14.36 4.24
C ALA A 291 -20.77 -14.54 2.74
N ARG A 292 -20.77 -13.44 2.01
CA ARG A 292 -20.40 -13.38 0.60
C ARG A 292 -19.61 -12.12 0.34
N VAL A 293 -18.61 -12.21 -0.52
CA VAL A 293 -17.85 -11.06 -1.01
C VAL A 293 -17.67 -11.19 -2.53
N PRO A 294 -17.89 -10.12 -3.32
CA PRO A 294 -17.78 -10.17 -4.79
C PRO A 294 -16.32 -10.08 -5.24
N VAL A 295 -15.42 -10.79 -4.54
CA VAL A 295 -14.01 -10.94 -4.85
C VAL A 295 -13.69 -12.43 -4.87
N PRO A 296 -13.33 -13.00 -6.02
CA PRO A 296 -12.95 -14.40 -6.12
C PRO A 296 -11.65 -14.72 -5.38
N GLY A 297 -11.51 -15.95 -4.90
CA GLY A 297 -10.27 -16.47 -4.33
C GLY A 297 -10.18 -16.38 -2.81
N LEU A 298 -9.33 -17.24 -2.25
CA LEU A 298 -9.08 -17.28 -0.80
C LEU A 298 -8.55 -15.94 -0.26
N PHE A 299 -7.72 -15.23 -1.04
CA PHE A 299 -7.24 -13.91 -0.65
C PHE A 299 -8.40 -12.89 -0.46
N GLY A 300 -9.48 -13.02 -1.26
CA GLY A 300 -10.70 -12.24 -1.08
C GLY A 300 -11.39 -12.53 0.25
N VAL A 301 -11.42 -13.81 0.67
CA VAL A 301 -11.95 -14.22 1.97
C VAL A 301 -11.09 -13.69 3.12
N TYR A 302 -9.76 -13.84 3.05
CA TYR A 302 -8.85 -13.28 4.07
C TYR A 302 -9.00 -11.76 4.21
N ASN A 303 -9.07 -11.03 3.10
CA ASN A 303 -9.26 -9.59 3.12
C ASN A 303 -10.61 -9.19 3.73
N ALA A 304 -11.68 -9.95 3.41
CA ALA A 304 -13.00 -9.74 4.00
C ALA A 304 -13.02 -10.01 5.51
N LEU A 305 -12.38 -11.08 5.97
CA LEU A 305 -12.25 -11.38 7.40
C LEU A 305 -11.51 -10.26 8.15
N ALA A 306 -10.40 -9.77 7.58
CA ALA A 306 -9.65 -8.64 8.13
C ALA A 306 -10.53 -7.38 8.24
N ALA A 307 -11.28 -7.05 7.19
CA ALA A 307 -12.21 -5.92 7.17
C ALA A 307 -13.36 -6.10 8.18
N VAL A 308 -13.94 -7.30 8.28
CA VAL A 308 -14.98 -7.61 9.28
C VAL A 308 -14.46 -7.37 10.69
N ALA A 309 -13.29 -7.93 11.03
CA ALA A 309 -12.72 -7.78 12.35
C ALA A 309 -12.37 -6.33 12.68
N ALA A 310 -11.82 -5.57 11.74
CA ALA A 310 -11.50 -4.16 11.90
C ALA A 310 -12.77 -3.30 12.08
N CYS A 311 -13.79 -3.48 11.24
CA CYS A 311 -15.05 -2.74 11.35
C CYS A 311 -15.82 -3.10 12.63
N HIS A 312 -15.74 -4.35 13.09
CA HIS A 312 -16.34 -4.74 14.36
C HIS A 312 -15.63 -4.06 15.55
N GLN A 313 -14.30 -3.90 15.50
CA GLN A 313 -13.57 -3.10 16.50
C GLN A 313 -13.93 -1.60 16.48
N LEU A 314 -14.41 -1.08 15.37
CA LEU A 314 -14.96 0.28 15.26
C LEU A 314 -16.39 0.39 15.84
N GLY A 315 -16.99 -0.74 16.28
CA GLY A 315 -18.29 -0.79 16.92
C GLY A 315 -19.47 -1.15 16.01
N HIS A 316 -19.20 -1.52 14.75
CA HIS A 316 -20.26 -1.95 13.82
C HIS A 316 -20.67 -3.40 14.07
N ALA A 317 -21.96 -3.74 13.95
CA ALA A 317 -22.43 -5.10 14.14
C ALA A 317 -22.05 -6.02 12.96
N VAL A 318 -21.56 -7.23 13.26
CA VAL A 318 -21.10 -8.19 12.23
C VAL A 318 -22.14 -8.44 11.13
N PRO A 319 -23.47 -8.62 11.39
CA PRO A 319 -24.43 -8.78 10.30
C PRO A 319 -24.53 -7.58 9.35
N ASP A 320 -24.35 -6.36 9.86
CA ASP A 320 -24.40 -5.14 9.03
C ASP A 320 -23.14 -5.03 8.15
N ILE A 321 -21.98 -5.34 8.73
CA ILE A 321 -20.71 -5.39 8.00
C ILE A 321 -20.81 -6.39 6.84
N LEU A 322 -21.31 -7.60 7.10
CA LEU A 322 -21.44 -8.64 6.07
C LEU A 322 -22.39 -8.20 4.94
N ARG A 323 -23.52 -7.55 5.27
CA ARG A 323 -24.43 -7.01 4.25
C ARG A 323 -23.78 -5.92 3.39
N ALA A 324 -22.95 -5.07 3.99
CA ALA A 324 -22.20 -4.05 3.25
C ALA A 324 -21.14 -4.68 2.33
N LEU A 325 -20.43 -5.72 2.80
CA LEU A 325 -19.46 -6.43 1.98
C LEU A 325 -20.05 -7.17 0.78
N GLU A 326 -21.30 -7.64 0.87
CA GLU A 326 -22.00 -8.24 -0.28
C GLU A 326 -22.22 -7.24 -1.43
N ARG A 327 -22.28 -5.95 -1.11
CA ARG A 327 -22.46 -4.84 -2.06
C ARG A 327 -21.18 -4.11 -2.42
N LEU A 328 -20.02 -4.68 -2.03
CA LEU A 328 -18.72 -4.10 -2.32
C LEU A 328 -18.57 -3.83 -3.82
N PRO A 329 -18.27 -2.60 -4.25
CA PRO A 329 -17.94 -2.33 -5.64
C PRO A 329 -16.61 -3.00 -6.02
N GLN A 330 -16.40 -3.20 -7.32
CA GLN A 330 -15.09 -3.66 -7.79
C GLN A 330 -14.01 -2.68 -7.33
N ILE A 331 -12.90 -3.24 -6.81
CA ILE A 331 -11.76 -2.45 -6.37
C ILE A 331 -10.84 -2.25 -7.58
N PRO A 332 -10.60 -1.01 -8.04
CA PRO A 332 -9.80 -0.76 -9.23
C PRO A 332 -8.43 -1.45 -9.16
N GLY A 333 -8.13 -2.25 -10.19
CA GLY A 333 -6.86 -2.97 -10.32
C GLY A 333 -6.59 -4.03 -9.25
N ARG A 334 -7.62 -4.52 -8.55
CA ARG A 334 -7.54 -5.60 -7.56
C ARG A 334 -8.54 -6.69 -7.92
N PHE A 335 -8.12 -7.64 -8.75
CA PHE A 335 -8.95 -8.65 -9.35
C PHE A 335 -10.20 -8.04 -10.01
N GLU A 336 -10.02 -6.89 -10.67
CA GLU A 336 -11.07 -6.16 -11.36
C GLU A 336 -11.44 -6.91 -12.64
N THR A 337 -12.72 -7.19 -12.86
CA THR A 337 -13.17 -8.07 -13.94
C THR A 337 -14.07 -7.35 -14.94
N ILE A 338 -13.94 -7.74 -16.20
CA ILE A 338 -14.87 -7.35 -17.28
C ILE A 338 -15.07 -8.54 -18.23
N THR A 339 -16.28 -8.73 -18.73
CA THR A 339 -16.56 -9.72 -19.78
C THR A 339 -16.51 -9.03 -21.14
N THR A 340 -15.75 -9.59 -22.08
CA THR A 340 -15.64 -9.07 -23.44
C THR A 340 -16.86 -9.45 -24.29
N PRO A 341 -17.15 -8.72 -25.38
CA PRO A 341 -18.21 -9.12 -26.32
C PRO A 341 -18.01 -10.52 -26.92
N ALA A 342 -16.77 -10.99 -27.02
CA ALA A 342 -16.43 -12.33 -27.45
C ALA A 342 -16.67 -13.42 -26.40
N GLY A 343 -17.11 -13.06 -25.18
CA GLY A 343 -17.41 -14.01 -24.11
C GLY A 343 -16.23 -14.44 -23.26
N ALA A 344 -15.05 -13.83 -23.44
CA ALA A 344 -13.90 -14.02 -22.55
C ALA A 344 -14.04 -13.14 -21.29
N THR A 345 -13.47 -13.60 -20.17
CA THR A 345 -13.35 -12.79 -18.94
C THR A 345 -11.94 -12.20 -18.86
N VAL A 346 -11.84 -10.89 -18.71
CA VAL A 346 -10.57 -10.22 -18.42
C VAL A 346 -10.50 -9.88 -16.93
N VAL A 347 -9.37 -10.20 -16.32
CA VAL A 347 -9.05 -9.88 -14.92
C VAL A 347 -7.84 -8.95 -14.92
N VAL A 348 -7.95 -7.77 -14.31
CA VAL A 348 -6.83 -6.85 -14.09
C VAL A 348 -6.45 -6.87 -12.62
N ASP A 349 -5.17 -7.14 -12.33
CA ASP A 349 -4.68 -7.26 -10.96
C ASP A 349 -3.28 -6.63 -10.77
N TYR A 350 -3.01 -6.18 -9.57
CA TYR A 350 -1.72 -5.62 -9.16
C TYR A 350 -0.66 -6.67 -8.82
N ALA A 351 -0.88 -7.93 -9.14
CA ALA A 351 0.03 -9.04 -8.85
C ALA A 351 1.39 -8.85 -9.54
N HIS A 352 2.39 -8.38 -8.78
CA HIS A 352 3.73 -8.02 -9.26
C HIS A 352 4.87 -8.71 -8.49
N SER A 353 4.53 -9.63 -7.57
CA SER A 353 5.46 -10.51 -6.86
C SER A 353 5.13 -11.98 -7.16
N THR A 354 6.07 -12.88 -6.87
CA THR A 354 5.87 -14.34 -7.06
C THR A 354 4.62 -14.84 -6.34
N ASP A 355 4.48 -14.52 -5.05
CA ASP A 355 3.34 -14.96 -4.22
C ASP A 355 2.00 -14.40 -4.72
N SER A 356 1.95 -13.10 -5.08
CA SER A 356 0.71 -12.49 -5.57
C SER A 356 0.29 -13.02 -6.94
N LEU A 357 1.25 -13.24 -7.85
CA LEU A 357 0.98 -13.79 -9.17
C LEU A 357 0.50 -15.24 -9.08
N GLU A 358 1.12 -16.06 -8.23
CA GLU A 358 0.70 -17.44 -8.01
C GLU A 358 -0.73 -17.51 -7.46
N LYS A 359 -1.06 -16.71 -6.45
CA LYS A 359 -2.40 -16.66 -5.87
C LYS A 359 -3.46 -16.20 -6.87
N ALA A 360 -3.16 -15.19 -7.68
CA ALA A 360 -4.06 -14.71 -8.71
C ALA A 360 -4.29 -15.79 -9.78
N LEU A 361 -3.22 -16.41 -10.29
CA LEU A 361 -3.29 -17.45 -11.31
C LEU A 361 -3.95 -18.74 -10.80
N ALA A 362 -3.63 -19.20 -9.61
CA ALA A 362 -4.28 -20.36 -8.99
C ALA A 362 -5.79 -20.12 -8.83
N THR A 363 -6.18 -18.90 -8.46
CA THR A 363 -7.60 -18.52 -8.36
C THR A 363 -8.27 -18.56 -9.73
N VAL A 364 -7.66 -17.94 -10.75
CA VAL A 364 -8.19 -17.94 -12.12
C VAL A 364 -8.30 -19.37 -12.66
N ARG A 365 -7.25 -20.18 -12.50
CA ARG A 365 -7.23 -21.58 -12.96
C ARG A 365 -8.29 -22.43 -12.25
N GLY A 366 -8.57 -22.16 -11.00
CA GLY A 366 -9.55 -22.91 -10.20
C GLY A 366 -10.99 -22.81 -10.71
N PHE A 367 -11.33 -21.78 -11.49
CA PHE A 367 -12.66 -21.62 -12.11
C PHE A 367 -12.65 -21.48 -13.63
N ALA A 368 -11.47 -21.52 -14.27
CA ALA A 368 -11.37 -21.48 -15.72
C ALA A 368 -11.99 -22.73 -16.34
N THR A 369 -12.90 -22.54 -17.30
CA THR A 369 -13.54 -23.62 -18.06
C THR A 369 -12.88 -23.85 -19.42
N ALA A 370 -12.05 -22.89 -19.87
CA ALA A 370 -11.27 -22.95 -21.08
C ALA A 370 -9.82 -22.48 -20.80
N ARG A 371 -9.18 -21.77 -21.72
CA ARG A 371 -7.78 -21.35 -21.57
C ARG A 371 -7.59 -20.21 -20.57
N VAL A 372 -6.42 -20.18 -19.95
CA VAL A 372 -5.89 -19.04 -19.19
C VAL A 372 -4.78 -18.39 -20.01
N ILE A 373 -4.96 -17.11 -20.33
CA ILE A 373 -3.99 -16.27 -21.05
C ILE A 373 -3.47 -15.25 -20.07
N THR A 374 -2.15 -15.17 -19.86
CA THR A 374 -1.55 -14.25 -18.89
C THR A 374 -0.70 -13.19 -19.58
N VAL A 375 -1.00 -11.91 -19.34
CA VAL A 375 -0.23 -10.76 -19.80
C VAL A 375 0.48 -10.14 -18.60
N PHE A 376 1.82 -10.18 -18.55
CA PHE A 376 2.55 -9.58 -17.45
C PHE A 376 3.99 -9.21 -17.81
N GLY A 377 4.61 -8.42 -16.97
CA GLY A 377 6.01 -8.07 -17.00
C GLY A 377 6.53 -7.77 -15.60
N CYS A 378 7.80 -7.40 -15.49
CA CYS A 378 8.43 -7.01 -14.25
C CYS A 378 8.96 -5.57 -14.33
N GLY A 379 8.99 -4.87 -13.18
CA GLY A 379 9.59 -3.55 -13.09
C GLY A 379 11.12 -3.60 -13.19
N GLY A 380 11.70 -2.65 -13.92
CA GLY A 380 13.13 -2.37 -13.90
C GLY A 380 13.54 -1.56 -12.67
N ASP A 381 14.85 -1.49 -12.37
CA ASP A 381 15.41 -0.86 -11.16
C ASP A 381 14.78 -1.38 -9.86
N ARG A 382 14.42 -2.66 -9.85
CA ARG A 382 13.79 -3.41 -8.76
C ARG A 382 14.42 -4.80 -8.63
N ASP A 383 13.97 -5.55 -7.63
CA ASP A 383 14.42 -6.92 -7.41
C ASP A 383 14.30 -7.77 -8.69
N ALA A 384 15.44 -8.07 -9.32
CA ALA A 384 15.51 -8.90 -10.51
C ALA A 384 15.35 -10.41 -10.20
N THR A 385 15.54 -10.83 -8.95
CA THR A 385 15.54 -12.25 -8.57
C THR A 385 14.17 -12.90 -8.71
N LYS A 386 13.09 -12.10 -8.72
CA LYS A 386 11.72 -12.58 -8.90
C LYS A 386 11.33 -12.85 -10.36
N ARG A 387 12.10 -12.39 -11.36
CA ARG A 387 11.72 -12.42 -12.79
C ARG A 387 11.53 -13.86 -13.30
N ALA A 388 12.56 -14.71 -13.18
CA ALA A 388 12.45 -16.11 -13.58
C ALA A 388 11.43 -16.90 -12.76
N PRO A 389 11.35 -16.81 -11.41
CA PRO A 389 10.25 -17.41 -10.64
C PRO A 389 8.85 -17.00 -11.09
N MET A 390 8.62 -15.72 -11.43
CA MET A 390 7.33 -15.26 -11.96
C MET A 390 7.04 -15.88 -13.33
N GLY A 391 8.06 -16.01 -14.21
CA GLY A 391 7.95 -16.74 -15.48
C GLY A 391 7.51 -18.18 -15.28
N ALA A 392 8.15 -18.91 -14.36
CA ALA A 392 7.83 -20.30 -14.04
C ALA A 392 6.39 -20.46 -13.50
N ILE A 393 5.95 -19.53 -12.65
CA ILE A 393 4.58 -19.51 -12.13
C ILE A 393 3.59 -19.26 -13.28
N ALA A 394 3.82 -18.25 -14.11
CA ALA A 394 2.97 -17.95 -15.25
C ALA A 394 2.86 -19.16 -16.20
N GLY A 395 3.98 -19.79 -16.53
CA GLY A 395 3.99 -20.99 -17.37
C GLY A 395 3.28 -22.21 -16.78
N ARG A 396 3.27 -22.36 -15.45
CA ARG A 396 2.57 -23.47 -14.78
C ARG A 396 1.04 -23.34 -14.84
N TYR A 397 0.52 -22.14 -14.76
CA TYR A 397 -0.92 -21.89 -14.61
C TYR A 397 -1.61 -21.42 -15.89
N SER A 398 -0.86 -21.03 -16.93
CA SER A 398 -1.40 -20.47 -18.17
C SER A 398 -1.24 -21.41 -19.34
N ASP A 399 -2.13 -21.29 -20.31
CA ASP A 399 -2.02 -21.96 -21.63
C ASP A 399 -1.24 -21.09 -22.62
N LEU A 400 -1.31 -19.74 -22.45
CA LEU A 400 -0.54 -18.76 -23.20
C LEU A 400 -0.03 -17.68 -22.26
N VAL A 401 1.25 -17.35 -22.35
CA VAL A 401 1.88 -16.24 -21.62
C VAL A 401 2.34 -15.18 -22.62
N VAL A 402 1.84 -13.95 -22.49
CA VAL A 402 2.27 -12.80 -23.26
C VAL A 402 3.15 -11.92 -22.37
N LEU A 403 4.45 -11.97 -22.58
CA LEU A 403 5.43 -11.18 -21.85
C LEU A 403 5.48 -9.75 -22.40
N THR A 404 5.43 -8.76 -21.51
CA THR A 404 5.40 -7.34 -21.88
C THR A 404 6.10 -6.45 -20.86
N SER A 405 6.25 -5.16 -21.20
CA SER A 405 6.79 -4.18 -20.26
C SER A 405 5.77 -3.86 -19.15
N ASP A 406 6.25 -3.82 -17.94
CA ASP A 406 5.58 -3.15 -16.80
C ASP A 406 6.05 -1.68 -16.74
N ASN A 407 6.94 -1.32 -15.83
CA ASN A 407 7.67 -0.06 -15.75
C ASN A 407 9.17 -0.38 -15.92
N PRO A 408 9.74 -0.40 -17.14
CA PRO A 408 11.15 -0.76 -17.34
C PRO A 408 12.11 0.26 -16.72
N ARG A 409 11.69 1.50 -16.48
CA ARG A 409 12.51 2.58 -15.92
C ARG A 409 13.80 2.77 -16.73
N SER A 410 14.98 2.68 -16.09
CA SER A 410 16.27 2.86 -16.76
C SER A 410 16.80 1.56 -17.40
N GLU A 411 16.21 0.39 -17.10
CA GLU A 411 16.64 -0.88 -17.69
C GLU A 411 16.11 -1.08 -19.11
N ASP A 412 16.87 -1.86 -19.91
CA ASP A 412 16.41 -2.33 -21.21
C ASP A 412 15.19 -3.27 -21.01
N PRO A 413 14.02 -2.95 -21.58
CA PRO A 413 12.84 -3.81 -21.47
C PRO A 413 13.07 -5.21 -22.00
N GLU A 414 13.86 -5.38 -23.08
CA GLU A 414 14.14 -6.72 -23.63
C GLU A 414 14.96 -7.58 -22.67
N ALA A 415 15.92 -7.01 -21.96
CA ALA A 415 16.69 -7.71 -20.93
C ALA A 415 15.81 -8.19 -19.77
N ILE A 416 14.78 -7.41 -19.41
CA ILE A 416 13.79 -7.83 -18.41
C ILE A 416 12.98 -9.02 -18.92
N LEU A 417 12.51 -8.97 -20.17
CA LEU A 417 11.75 -10.06 -20.79
C LEU A 417 12.60 -11.33 -20.94
N ASP A 418 13.90 -11.21 -21.25
CA ASP A 418 14.84 -12.34 -21.27
C ASP A 418 14.88 -13.05 -19.91
N ALA A 419 15.05 -12.28 -18.83
CA ALA A 419 15.09 -12.82 -17.47
C ALA A 419 13.79 -13.51 -17.04
N ILE A 420 12.63 -13.06 -17.51
CA ILE A 420 11.34 -13.73 -17.27
C ILE A 420 11.25 -15.01 -18.11
N THR A 421 11.67 -14.97 -19.39
CA THR A 421 11.62 -16.10 -20.31
C THR A 421 12.43 -17.30 -19.81
N GLU A 422 13.54 -17.07 -19.09
CA GLU A 422 14.30 -18.15 -18.44
C GLU A 422 13.41 -19.03 -17.54
N GLY A 423 12.46 -18.41 -16.84
CA GLY A 423 11.53 -19.14 -15.97
C GLY A 423 10.48 -19.95 -16.71
N LEU A 424 10.18 -19.60 -17.96
CA LEU A 424 9.24 -20.37 -18.80
C LEU A 424 9.86 -21.65 -19.38
N ARG A 425 11.19 -21.76 -19.35
CA ARG A 425 11.88 -22.98 -19.84
C ARG A 425 11.43 -24.20 -19.05
N GLY A 426 10.98 -25.22 -19.75
CA GLY A 426 10.49 -26.47 -19.15
C GLY A 426 9.04 -26.42 -18.67
N THR A 427 8.30 -25.37 -18.99
CA THR A 427 6.83 -25.33 -18.86
C THR A 427 6.18 -25.66 -20.20
N ASP A 428 4.93 -26.13 -20.17
CA ASP A 428 4.15 -26.47 -21.36
C ASP A 428 3.41 -25.27 -21.98
N ALA A 429 3.44 -24.11 -21.34
CA ALA A 429 2.74 -22.92 -21.81
C ALA A 429 3.37 -22.37 -23.10
N ALA A 430 2.54 -22.09 -24.10
CA ALA A 430 2.96 -21.24 -25.22
C ALA A 430 3.29 -19.83 -24.68
N HIS A 431 4.31 -19.20 -25.26
CA HIS A 431 4.63 -17.83 -24.86
C HIS A 431 5.04 -16.95 -26.03
N GLU A 432 4.70 -15.68 -25.92
CA GLU A 432 5.05 -14.63 -26.87
C GLU A 432 5.61 -13.41 -26.14
N ARG A 433 6.41 -12.63 -26.87
CA ARG A 433 7.04 -11.40 -26.34
C ARG A 433 6.56 -10.22 -27.15
N ILE A 434 5.87 -9.30 -26.50
CA ILE A 434 5.35 -8.07 -27.09
C ILE A 434 5.65 -6.92 -26.14
N THR A 435 6.74 -6.22 -26.36
CA THR A 435 7.29 -5.21 -25.46
C THR A 435 6.32 -4.07 -25.18
N ASP A 436 5.57 -3.63 -26.19
CA ASP A 436 4.49 -2.64 -26.01
C ASP A 436 3.30 -3.27 -25.30
N ARG A 437 3.01 -2.77 -24.08
CA ARG A 437 1.97 -3.34 -23.23
C ARG A 437 0.56 -3.23 -23.82
N ARG A 438 0.26 -2.15 -24.56
CA ARG A 438 -1.05 -2.02 -25.22
C ARG A 438 -1.22 -3.06 -26.31
N GLN A 439 -0.18 -3.30 -27.11
CA GLN A 439 -0.18 -4.33 -28.14
C GLN A 439 -0.26 -5.73 -27.54
N ALA A 440 0.42 -5.97 -26.42
CA ALA A 440 0.36 -7.25 -25.69
C ALA A 440 -1.07 -7.55 -25.19
N ILE A 441 -1.74 -6.55 -24.61
CA ILE A 441 -3.14 -6.67 -24.17
C ILE A 441 -4.06 -6.91 -25.40
N ALA A 442 -3.88 -6.16 -26.50
CA ALA A 442 -4.67 -6.34 -27.72
C ALA A 442 -4.51 -7.75 -28.27
N HIS A 443 -3.27 -8.24 -28.38
CA HIS A 443 -2.96 -9.58 -28.84
C HIS A 443 -3.63 -10.67 -27.98
N ALA A 444 -3.55 -10.53 -26.65
CA ALA A 444 -4.20 -11.49 -25.75
C ALA A 444 -5.73 -11.50 -25.91
N LEU A 445 -6.35 -10.33 -26.11
CA LEU A 445 -7.79 -10.19 -26.31
C LEU A 445 -8.24 -10.75 -27.67
N GLU A 446 -7.45 -10.56 -28.73
CA GLU A 446 -7.71 -11.11 -30.08
C GLU A 446 -7.65 -12.65 -30.10
N HIS A 447 -6.84 -13.25 -29.23
CA HIS A 447 -6.71 -14.70 -29.11
C HIS A 447 -7.68 -15.33 -28.10
N ALA A 448 -8.41 -14.50 -27.31
CA ALA A 448 -9.33 -14.98 -26.30
C ALA A 448 -10.73 -15.24 -26.88
N GLY A 449 -11.26 -16.43 -26.63
CA GLY A 449 -12.60 -16.85 -27.02
C GLY A 449 -13.56 -17.01 -25.84
N PRO A 450 -14.78 -17.48 -26.10
CA PRO A 450 -15.78 -17.71 -25.05
C PRO A 450 -15.25 -18.69 -23.99
N GLY A 451 -15.35 -18.30 -22.71
CA GLY A 451 -14.91 -19.10 -21.57
C GLY A 451 -13.42 -19.00 -21.26
N ASP A 452 -12.61 -18.37 -22.12
CA ASP A 452 -11.21 -18.04 -21.80
C ASP A 452 -11.13 -16.95 -20.72
N ILE A 453 -10.03 -16.97 -19.97
CA ILE A 453 -9.73 -15.93 -18.98
C ILE A 453 -8.40 -15.28 -19.33
N VAL A 454 -8.40 -13.96 -19.48
CA VAL A 454 -7.20 -13.14 -19.70
C VAL A 454 -6.84 -12.45 -18.38
N LEU A 455 -5.72 -12.84 -17.77
CA LEU A 455 -5.17 -12.15 -16.61
C LEU A 455 -4.13 -11.10 -17.07
N VAL A 456 -4.42 -9.83 -16.84
CA VAL A 456 -3.48 -8.72 -17.04
C VAL A 456 -2.91 -8.34 -15.66
N ALA A 457 -1.66 -8.70 -15.40
CA ALA A 457 -1.04 -8.58 -14.08
C ALA A 457 0.12 -7.57 -14.06
N GLY A 458 0.37 -7.02 -12.88
CA GLY A 458 1.50 -6.15 -12.54
C GLY A 458 1.10 -4.75 -12.12
N LYS A 459 0.41 -4.00 -12.99
CA LYS A 459 0.13 -2.57 -12.79
C LYS A 459 -1.16 -2.29 -11.99
N GLY A 460 -2.15 -3.17 -12.09
CA GLY A 460 -3.44 -2.96 -11.44
C GLY A 460 -4.03 -1.58 -11.74
N SER A 461 -4.16 -0.74 -10.71
CA SER A 461 -4.71 0.63 -10.82
C SER A 461 -3.67 1.73 -11.10
N GLU A 462 -2.43 1.38 -11.46
CA GLU A 462 -1.45 2.39 -11.88
C GLU A 462 -1.92 3.11 -13.15
N THR A 463 -1.83 4.44 -13.16
CA THR A 463 -2.29 5.28 -14.27
C THR A 463 -1.15 5.78 -15.17
N TYR A 464 0.05 5.22 -15.01
CA TYR A 464 1.25 5.63 -15.74
C TYR A 464 2.14 4.44 -16.10
N GLN A 465 3.05 4.62 -17.05
CA GLN A 465 4.16 3.74 -17.37
C GLN A 465 5.46 4.56 -17.39
N LEU A 466 6.52 4.04 -16.75
CA LEU A 466 7.85 4.65 -16.67
C LEU A 466 8.79 3.99 -17.65
N ILE A 467 9.24 4.73 -18.66
CA ILE A 467 10.19 4.26 -19.68
C ILE A 467 11.32 5.29 -19.79
N GLY A 468 12.52 4.92 -19.33
CA GLY A 468 13.60 5.89 -19.12
C GLY A 468 13.14 7.00 -18.17
N ASP A 469 13.37 8.24 -18.56
CA ASP A 469 12.94 9.44 -17.82
C ASP A 469 11.49 9.88 -18.15
N ARG A 470 10.78 9.13 -18.99
CA ARG A 470 9.44 9.49 -19.45
C ARG A 470 8.37 8.85 -18.59
N VAL A 471 7.41 9.66 -18.15
CA VAL A 471 6.17 9.23 -17.50
C VAL A 471 5.06 9.30 -18.54
N LEU A 472 4.56 8.15 -18.96
CA LEU A 472 3.51 8.05 -19.98
C LEU A 472 2.18 7.69 -19.30
N PRO A 473 1.05 8.33 -19.65
CA PRO A 473 -0.27 7.93 -19.18
C PRO A 473 -0.60 6.51 -19.67
N PHE A 474 -0.87 5.60 -18.75
CA PHE A 474 -1.22 4.21 -19.07
C PHE A 474 -2.01 3.58 -17.93
N GLU A 475 -3.11 2.92 -18.23
CA GLU A 475 -3.96 2.23 -17.26
C GLU A 475 -4.52 0.95 -17.91
N ASP A 476 -4.23 -0.22 -17.31
CA ASP A 476 -4.59 -1.52 -17.88
C ASP A 476 -6.09 -1.65 -18.15
N MET A 477 -6.95 -1.36 -17.16
CA MET A 477 -8.40 -1.52 -17.32
C MET A 477 -8.98 -0.54 -18.37
N ARG A 478 -8.43 0.67 -18.48
CA ARG A 478 -8.83 1.61 -19.53
C ARG A 478 -8.49 1.08 -20.91
N VAL A 479 -7.28 0.54 -21.08
CA VAL A 479 -6.84 -0.09 -22.35
C VAL A 479 -7.75 -1.27 -22.70
N VAL A 480 -8.06 -2.13 -21.73
CA VAL A 480 -8.98 -3.27 -21.94
C VAL A 480 -10.34 -2.77 -22.42
N ARG A 481 -10.94 -1.77 -21.73
CA ARG A 481 -12.25 -1.20 -22.12
C ARG A 481 -12.23 -0.58 -23.52
N GLU A 482 -11.18 0.17 -23.87
CA GLU A 482 -11.01 0.76 -25.20
C GLU A 482 -10.92 -0.29 -26.32
N LEU A 483 -10.24 -1.42 -26.05
CA LEU A 483 -10.06 -2.51 -27.03
C LEU A 483 -11.30 -3.40 -27.14
N THR A 484 -12.08 -3.55 -26.08
CA THR A 484 -13.30 -4.36 -26.07
C THR A 484 -14.57 -3.60 -26.48
N ALA A 485 -14.54 -2.28 -26.55
CA ALA A 485 -15.65 -1.44 -27.03
C ALA A 485 -15.78 -1.38 -28.55
N ARG A 486 -14.84 -1.99 -29.28
CA ARG A 486 -14.81 -2.08 -30.76
C ARG A 486 -15.46 -3.37 -31.20
#